data_3018c1c2ffc06836da720489115598b3
#
_entry.id   3018c1c2ffc06836da720489115598b3
#
_cell.length_a   1.000
_cell.length_b   1.000
_cell.length_c   1.000
_cell.angle_alpha   90.00
_cell.angle_beta   90.00
_cell.angle_gamma   90.00
#
_symmetry.space_group_name_H-M   'P 1'
#
loop_
_entity.id
_entity.type
_entity.pdbx_description
1 polymer ?
#
loop_
_entity_poly.entity_id
_entity_poly.type
_entity_poly.pdbx_seq_one_letter_code
_entity_poly.pdbx_strand_id
1 'polypeptide(L)'
;RRFNDNRGETTSMRTKEDAHDYRYFPEPDILQVNFTDEMLDEIKAKLPEMPHKRLARYTGEYGLSEVDAKILVNQKRVSDFFDESLKVYNNPKSVANFIIVELLRRVNLGEVSMDSLPFEADAFAKLVEMADTDKVSKNDAKKILREMISSGKSPEEIAKEKGMLIVNDMAKVAEVIDSVLKANETAAQQYRNGETKVFGFLMGQCSKQLKGACTPKIIKEELEKKLSESTAASDISEDSKSEEIVSAETQLNMT
;
A
#
# COMPACT_ATOMS: atom_id res chain seq x y z
N ARG A 1 28.14 -47.02 4.63
CA ARG A 1 27.86 -47.50 5.98
C ARG A 1 27.49 -48.99 5.93
N ARG A 2 27.88 -49.76 6.93
CA ARG A 2 27.55 -51.19 7.07
C ARG A 2 26.78 -51.34 8.39
N PHE A 3 25.65 -52.05 8.34
CA PHE A 3 24.91 -52.42 9.55
C PHE A 3 25.55 -53.67 10.17
N ASN A 4 25.76 -53.64 11.46
CA ASN A 4 26.27 -54.75 12.24
C ASN A 4 25.11 -55.37 13.05
N ASP A 5 24.60 -56.51 12.57
CA ASP A 5 23.45 -57.19 13.14
C ASP A 5 23.67 -57.62 14.60
N ASN A 6 24.92 -57.95 14.98
CA ASN A 6 25.22 -58.37 16.34
C ASN A 6 25.21 -57.23 17.35
N ARG A 7 25.42 -55.98 16.93
CA ARG A 7 25.46 -54.78 17.77
C ARG A 7 24.25 -53.87 17.56
N GLY A 8 23.45 -54.11 16.52
CA GLY A 8 22.32 -53.25 16.17
C GLY A 8 22.73 -51.84 15.73
N GLU A 9 23.98 -51.62 15.33
CA GLU A 9 24.55 -50.34 15.01
C GLU A 9 25.04 -50.22 13.55
N THR A 10 24.96 -49.00 13.01
CA THR A 10 25.52 -48.71 11.68
C THR A 10 26.93 -48.13 11.84
N THR A 11 27.92 -48.87 11.36
CA THR A 11 29.33 -48.43 11.34
C THR A 11 29.67 -47.69 10.07
N SER A 12 30.52 -46.64 10.17
CA SER A 12 31.08 -45.97 9.00
C SER A 12 32.00 -46.92 8.26
N MET A 13 31.82 -47.00 6.97
CA MET A 13 32.79 -47.66 6.08
C MET A 13 33.71 -46.60 5.50
N ARG A 14 34.84 -47.06 4.97
CA ARG A 14 35.81 -46.25 4.24
C ARG A 14 35.12 -45.42 3.17
N THR A 15 35.30 -44.09 3.17
CA THR A 15 34.87 -43.20 2.10
C THR A 15 35.82 -43.38 0.91
N LYS A 16 35.29 -43.43 -0.29
CA LYS A 16 36.12 -43.58 -1.51
C LYS A 16 37.04 -42.36 -1.72
N GLU A 17 36.70 -41.21 -1.15
CA GLU A 17 37.48 -39.98 -1.24
C GLU A 17 38.82 -40.05 -0.47
N ASP A 18 38.89 -40.82 0.64
CA ASP A 18 40.11 -41.03 1.42
C ASP A 18 41.00 -42.14 0.90
N ALA A 19 40.67 -42.72 -0.27
CA ALA A 19 41.42 -43.80 -0.83
C ALA A 19 42.66 -43.29 -1.59
N HIS A 20 43.79 -43.20 -0.91
CA HIS A 20 45.11 -42.93 -1.49
C HIS A 20 45.50 -43.88 -2.64
N ASP A 21 44.67 -44.85 -2.94
CA ASP A 21 44.92 -45.93 -3.89
C ASP A 21 44.52 -45.63 -5.34
N TYR A 22 43.76 -44.52 -5.56
CA TYR A 22 43.27 -44.19 -6.91
C TYR A 22 44.27 -43.44 -7.77
N ARG A 23 45.43 -43.02 -7.26
CA ARG A 23 46.49 -42.33 -8.00
C ARG A 23 45.97 -41.34 -9.03
N TYR A 24 45.12 -40.39 -8.58
CA TYR A 24 44.62 -39.31 -9.43
C TYR A 24 45.81 -38.51 -9.98
N PHE A 25 45.91 -38.39 -11.26
CA PHE A 25 46.82 -37.51 -11.97
C PHE A 25 46.02 -36.59 -12.90
N PRO A 26 46.51 -35.39 -13.20
CA PRO A 26 45.84 -34.47 -14.12
C PRO A 26 45.64 -35.13 -15.47
N GLU A 27 44.46 -34.97 -16.05
CA GLU A 27 44.16 -35.45 -17.41
C GLU A 27 45.01 -34.65 -18.42
N PRO A 28 45.81 -35.28 -19.25
CA PRO A 28 46.74 -34.57 -20.14
C PRO A 28 46.02 -33.72 -21.20
N ASP A 29 44.77 -34.07 -21.54
CA ASP A 29 43.97 -33.34 -22.52
C ASP A 29 43.18 -32.17 -21.94
N ILE A 30 43.20 -31.99 -20.60
CA ILE A 30 42.52 -30.88 -19.90
C ILE A 30 43.56 -29.91 -19.38
N LEU A 31 43.58 -28.72 -19.95
CA LEU A 31 44.46 -27.66 -19.51
C LEU A 31 44.11 -27.22 -18.08
N GLN A 32 45.14 -26.96 -17.26
CA GLN A 32 44.96 -26.42 -15.92
C GLN A 32 44.34 -25.01 -15.99
N VAL A 33 43.20 -24.81 -15.32
CA VAL A 33 42.57 -23.52 -15.19
C VAL A 33 43.08 -22.87 -13.89
N ASN A 34 43.84 -21.79 -14.03
CA ASN A 34 44.28 -21.00 -12.90
C ASN A 34 43.41 -19.74 -12.76
N PHE A 35 42.80 -19.56 -11.61
CA PHE A 35 42.07 -18.34 -11.27
C PHE A 35 43.01 -17.39 -10.56
N THR A 36 43.21 -16.19 -11.12
CA THR A 36 43.95 -15.13 -10.45
C THR A 36 43.02 -14.38 -9.47
N ASP A 37 43.60 -13.69 -8.49
CA ASP A 37 42.82 -12.91 -7.53
C ASP A 37 42.01 -11.81 -8.23
N GLU A 38 42.57 -11.19 -9.28
CA GLU A 38 41.87 -10.20 -10.10
C GLU A 38 40.62 -10.79 -10.79
N MET A 39 40.71 -12.00 -11.36
CA MET A 39 39.57 -12.69 -11.96
C MET A 39 38.48 -13.00 -10.92
N LEU A 40 38.90 -13.43 -9.72
CA LEU A 40 37.97 -13.68 -8.62
C LEU A 40 37.27 -12.40 -8.15
N ASP A 41 37.99 -11.30 -8.08
CA ASP A 41 37.43 -10.00 -7.67
C ASP A 41 36.49 -9.42 -8.76
N GLU A 42 36.81 -9.58 -10.03
CA GLU A 42 35.88 -9.25 -11.11
C GLU A 42 34.57 -10.08 -11.05
N ILE A 43 34.67 -11.38 -10.78
CA ILE A 43 33.51 -12.25 -10.63
C ILE A 43 32.69 -11.82 -9.41
N LYS A 44 33.32 -11.56 -8.26
CA LYS A 44 32.66 -11.08 -7.04
C LYS A 44 31.93 -9.77 -7.27
N ALA A 45 32.55 -8.83 -8.00
CA ALA A 45 31.93 -7.54 -8.34
C ALA A 45 30.70 -7.67 -9.23
N LYS A 46 30.64 -8.72 -10.07
CA LYS A 46 29.50 -9.03 -10.96
C LYS A 46 28.42 -9.87 -10.30
N LEU A 47 28.67 -10.41 -9.10
CA LEU A 47 27.67 -11.23 -8.41
C LEU A 47 26.45 -10.39 -8.00
N PRO A 48 25.24 -10.81 -8.37
CA PRO A 48 24.03 -10.15 -7.89
C PRO A 48 23.86 -10.35 -6.38
N GLU A 49 23.09 -9.48 -5.76
CA GLU A 49 22.73 -9.65 -4.36
C GLU A 49 22.04 -10.99 -4.12
N MET A 50 22.58 -11.76 -3.19
CA MET A 50 22.09 -13.11 -2.89
C MET A 50 20.75 -13.07 -2.14
N PRO A 51 19.86 -14.06 -2.33
CA PRO A 51 18.53 -14.06 -1.71
C PRO A 51 18.52 -13.86 -0.20
N HIS A 52 19.47 -14.46 0.52
CA HIS A 52 19.56 -14.30 1.98
C HIS A 52 19.94 -12.87 2.40
N LYS A 53 20.76 -12.17 1.60
CA LYS A 53 21.10 -10.75 1.84
C LYS A 53 19.90 -9.85 1.56
N ARG A 54 19.17 -10.11 0.45
CA ARG A 54 17.91 -9.42 0.15
C ARG A 54 16.89 -9.62 1.26
N LEU A 55 16.74 -10.84 1.77
CA LEU A 55 15.84 -11.13 2.88
C LEU A 55 16.19 -10.30 4.12
N ALA A 56 17.47 -10.26 4.49
CA ALA A 56 17.96 -9.46 5.61
C ALA A 56 17.72 -7.96 5.41
N ARG A 57 17.95 -7.44 4.20
CA ARG A 57 17.68 -6.06 3.83
C ARG A 57 16.19 -5.72 3.90
N TYR A 58 15.32 -6.57 3.35
CA TYR A 58 13.87 -6.34 3.34
C TYR A 58 13.26 -6.36 4.74
N THR A 59 13.75 -7.23 5.61
CA THR A 59 13.27 -7.28 7.00
C THR A 59 13.90 -6.20 7.88
N GLY A 60 15.21 -5.94 7.74
CA GLY A 60 15.95 -5.00 8.58
C GLY A 60 15.77 -3.54 8.17
N GLU A 61 16.05 -3.21 6.89
CA GLU A 61 16.03 -1.82 6.41
C GLU A 61 14.61 -1.36 6.04
N TYR A 62 13.84 -2.21 5.36
CA TYR A 62 12.50 -1.85 4.89
C TYR A 62 11.39 -2.16 5.89
N GLY A 63 11.70 -2.90 6.97
CA GLY A 63 10.75 -3.24 8.01
C GLY A 63 9.55 -4.05 7.52
N LEU A 64 9.76 -4.91 6.52
CA LEU A 64 8.76 -5.87 6.05
C LEU A 64 8.65 -7.05 7.01
N SER A 65 7.48 -7.70 7.04
CA SER A 65 7.35 -8.97 7.74
C SER A 65 8.23 -10.04 7.10
N GLU A 66 8.71 -11.00 7.89
CA GLU A 66 9.53 -12.11 7.36
C GLU A 66 8.78 -12.92 6.29
N VAL A 67 7.45 -13.02 6.43
CA VAL A 67 6.58 -13.72 5.47
C VAL A 67 6.56 -12.98 4.14
N ASP A 68 6.31 -11.67 4.14
CA ASP A 68 6.25 -10.85 2.93
C ASP A 68 7.61 -10.81 2.24
N ALA A 69 8.68 -10.63 3.02
CA ALA A 69 10.04 -10.62 2.50
C ALA A 69 10.40 -11.96 1.83
N LYS A 70 10.02 -13.10 2.42
CA LYS A 70 10.22 -14.43 1.81
C LYS A 70 9.46 -14.58 0.49
N ILE A 71 8.21 -14.10 0.42
CA ILE A 71 7.42 -14.14 -0.81
C ILE A 71 8.12 -13.35 -1.92
N LEU A 72 8.59 -12.14 -1.63
CA LEU A 72 9.27 -11.28 -2.59
C LEU A 72 10.60 -11.87 -3.07
N VAL A 73 11.38 -12.46 -2.17
CA VAL A 73 12.72 -13.03 -2.48
C VAL A 73 12.64 -14.38 -3.18
N ASN A 74 11.52 -15.09 -3.09
CA ASN A 74 11.36 -16.43 -3.65
C ASN A 74 11.62 -16.49 -5.17
N GLN A 75 11.31 -15.44 -5.90
CA GLN A 75 11.56 -15.31 -7.33
C GLN A 75 12.41 -14.07 -7.61
N LYS A 76 13.54 -14.25 -8.30
CA LYS A 76 14.45 -13.15 -8.64
C LYS A 76 13.73 -12.00 -9.37
N ARG A 77 12.86 -12.33 -10.34
CA ARG A 77 12.10 -11.33 -11.11
C ARG A 77 11.21 -10.47 -10.22
N VAL A 78 10.55 -11.07 -9.22
CA VAL A 78 9.68 -10.34 -8.28
C VAL A 78 10.52 -9.42 -7.40
N SER A 79 11.66 -9.90 -6.90
CA SER A 79 12.53 -9.07 -6.06
C SER A 79 13.19 -7.93 -6.84
N ASP A 80 13.62 -8.18 -8.09
CA ASP A 80 14.17 -7.13 -8.95
C ASP A 80 13.09 -6.07 -9.26
N PHE A 81 11.88 -6.48 -9.61
CA PHE A 81 10.76 -5.58 -9.86
C PHE A 81 10.37 -4.75 -8.62
N PHE A 82 10.42 -5.35 -7.43
CA PHE A 82 10.22 -4.64 -6.18
C PHE A 82 11.31 -3.58 -5.94
N ASP A 83 12.58 -3.97 -6.08
CA ASP A 83 13.71 -3.05 -5.90
C ASP A 83 13.69 -1.89 -6.91
N GLU A 84 13.30 -2.15 -8.17
CA GLU A 84 13.14 -1.13 -9.21
C GLU A 84 11.97 -0.19 -8.90
N SER A 85 10.84 -0.72 -8.45
CA SER A 85 9.69 0.10 -8.04
C SER A 85 10.03 1.05 -6.89
N LEU A 86 10.86 0.62 -5.94
CA LEU A 86 11.29 1.45 -4.81
C LEU A 86 12.18 2.63 -5.21
N LYS A 87 12.88 2.55 -6.36
CA LYS A 87 13.66 3.69 -6.87
C LYS A 87 12.77 4.86 -7.28
N VAL A 88 11.55 4.59 -7.70
CA VAL A 88 10.57 5.59 -8.13
C VAL A 88 9.70 6.05 -6.96
N TYR A 89 9.18 5.11 -6.17
CA TYR A 89 8.34 5.40 -5.02
C TYR A 89 8.83 4.65 -3.78
N ASN A 90 9.50 5.36 -2.88
CA ASN A 90 10.14 4.80 -1.69
C ASN A 90 9.15 4.58 -0.54
N ASN A 91 8.19 3.67 -0.74
CA ASN A 91 7.31 3.17 0.32
C ASN A 91 7.28 1.63 0.29
N PRO A 92 8.26 0.97 0.95
CA PRO A 92 8.43 -0.48 0.87
C PRO A 92 7.19 -1.28 1.26
N LYS A 93 6.47 -0.84 2.29
CA LYS A 93 5.27 -1.54 2.78
C LYS A 93 4.12 -1.51 1.79
N SER A 94 3.85 -0.35 1.20
CA SER A 94 2.78 -0.20 0.21
C SER A 94 3.11 -0.94 -1.08
N VAL A 95 4.33 -0.78 -1.59
CA VAL A 95 4.79 -1.46 -2.82
C VAL A 95 4.77 -2.98 -2.63
N ALA A 96 5.32 -3.50 -1.51
CA ALA A 96 5.30 -4.92 -1.21
C ALA A 96 3.88 -5.47 -1.14
N ASN A 97 2.99 -4.81 -0.41
CA ASN A 97 1.59 -5.24 -0.29
C ASN A 97 0.88 -5.26 -1.65
N PHE A 98 1.10 -4.24 -2.49
CA PHE A 98 0.47 -4.18 -3.80
C PHE A 98 1.00 -5.26 -4.76
N ILE A 99 2.30 -5.58 -4.70
CA ILE A 99 2.90 -6.69 -5.45
C ILE A 99 2.31 -8.02 -4.96
N ILE A 100 2.34 -8.30 -3.65
CA ILE A 100 1.95 -9.59 -3.09
C ILE A 100 0.45 -9.85 -3.28
N VAL A 101 -0.38 -8.87 -2.94
CA VAL A 101 -1.84 -9.06 -2.89
C VAL A 101 -2.47 -8.92 -4.27
N GLU A 102 -2.02 -7.95 -5.09
CA GLU A 102 -2.70 -7.64 -6.35
C GLU A 102 -1.97 -8.19 -7.57
N LEU A 103 -0.65 -7.97 -7.70
CA LEU A 103 0.10 -8.39 -8.89
C LEU A 103 0.33 -9.92 -8.90
N LEU A 104 0.88 -10.49 -7.84
CA LEU A 104 1.15 -11.93 -7.76
C LEU A 104 -0.13 -12.76 -7.78
N ARG A 105 -1.25 -12.24 -7.28
CA ARG A 105 -2.55 -12.89 -7.44
C ARG A 105 -2.89 -13.10 -8.92
N ARG A 106 -2.62 -12.11 -9.78
CA ARG A 106 -2.90 -12.20 -11.21
C ARG A 106 -1.95 -13.12 -11.92
N VAL A 107 -0.68 -13.09 -11.50
CA VAL A 107 0.32 -14.06 -11.98
C VAL A 107 -0.10 -15.49 -11.65
N ASN A 108 -0.57 -15.74 -10.42
CA ASN A 108 -1.02 -17.05 -9.97
C ASN A 108 -2.32 -17.51 -10.68
N LEU A 109 -3.16 -16.58 -11.13
CA LEU A 109 -4.34 -16.86 -11.94
C LEU A 109 -4.00 -17.10 -13.42
N GLY A 110 -2.73 -16.90 -13.83
CA GLY A 110 -2.30 -17.04 -15.21
C GLY A 110 -2.72 -15.88 -16.13
N GLU A 111 -3.18 -14.75 -15.57
CA GLU A 111 -3.57 -13.57 -16.35
C GLU A 111 -2.34 -12.87 -16.96
N VAL A 112 -1.17 -12.96 -16.31
CA VAL A 112 0.09 -12.35 -16.73
C VAL A 112 1.27 -13.12 -16.16
N SER A 113 2.45 -13.01 -16.81
CA SER A 113 3.71 -13.57 -16.29
C SER A 113 4.64 -12.43 -15.83
N MET A 114 5.42 -12.67 -14.76
CA MET A 114 6.45 -11.73 -14.32
C MET A 114 7.57 -11.52 -15.36
N ASP A 115 7.75 -12.48 -16.29
CA ASP A 115 8.74 -12.38 -17.36
C ASP A 115 8.26 -11.54 -18.55
N SER A 116 6.94 -11.29 -18.66
CA SER A 116 6.31 -10.59 -19.79
C SER A 116 5.23 -9.61 -19.31
N LEU A 117 5.58 -8.79 -18.33
CA LEU A 117 4.70 -7.70 -17.90
C LEU A 117 4.60 -6.66 -19.03
N PRO A 118 3.40 -6.18 -19.38
CA PRO A 118 3.20 -5.17 -20.42
C PRO A 118 3.54 -3.75 -19.95
N PHE A 119 4.06 -3.58 -18.75
CA PHE A 119 4.46 -2.31 -18.14
C PHE A 119 5.73 -2.50 -17.29
N GLU A 120 6.47 -1.41 -17.12
CA GLU A 120 7.69 -1.35 -16.31
C GLU A 120 7.39 -1.06 -14.83
N ALA A 121 8.41 -1.25 -13.99
CA ALA A 121 8.32 -1.00 -12.55
C ALA A 121 7.96 0.45 -12.19
N ASP A 122 8.37 1.42 -13.03
CA ASP A 122 8.04 2.85 -12.87
C ASP A 122 6.54 3.12 -12.93
N ALA A 123 5.84 2.53 -13.93
CA ALA A 123 4.40 2.69 -14.08
C ALA A 123 3.64 2.05 -12.91
N PHE A 124 4.13 0.90 -12.44
CA PHE A 124 3.58 0.25 -11.26
C PHE A 124 3.78 1.09 -9.99
N ALA A 125 4.99 1.62 -9.78
CA ALA A 125 5.31 2.47 -8.63
C ALA A 125 4.44 3.74 -8.60
N LYS A 126 4.21 4.38 -9.76
CA LYS A 126 3.29 5.52 -9.89
C LYS A 126 1.86 5.16 -9.53
N LEU A 127 1.38 3.97 -9.92
CA LEU A 127 0.05 3.52 -9.51
C LEU A 127 -0.06 3.39 -7.98
N VAL A 128 0.96 2.82 -7.33
CA VAL A 128 0.99 2.69 -5.87
C VAL A 128 1.03 4.07 -5.21
N GLU A 129 1.85 4.99 -5.73
CA GLU A 129 1.90 6.38 -5.26
C GLU A 129 0.53 7.07 -5.38
N MET A 130 -0.15 6.91 -6.52
CA MET A 130 -1.48 7.48 -6.73
C MET A 130 -2.51 6.94 -5.73
N ALA A 131 -2.40 5.68 -5.35
CA ALA A 131 -3.27 5.07 -4.35
C ALA A 131 -2.95 5.52 -2.92
N ASP A 132 -1.68 5.70 -2.59
CA ASP A 132 -1.23 6.13 -1.26
C ASP A 132 -1.43 7.63 -1.02
N THR A 133 -1.36 8.43 -2.10
CA THR A 133 -1.61 9.88 -2.06
C THR A 133 -3.08 10.26 -2.26
N ASP A 134 -3.97 9.28 -2.22
CA ASP A 134 -5.41 9.46 -2.43
C ASP A 134 -5.79 10.15 -3.76
N LYS A 135 -4.92 10.09 -4.77
CA LYS A 135 -5.26 10.56 -6.14
C LYS A 135 -6.24 9.62 -6.83
N VAL A 136 -6.23 8.34 -6.44
CA VAL A 136 -7.22 7.33 -6.83
C VAL A 136 -7.62 6.50 -5.62
N SER A 137 -8.85 5.98 -5.62
CA SER A 137 -9.26 5.08 -4.53
C SER A 137 -8.49 3.75 -4.63
N LYS A 138 -8.29 3.08 -3.48
CA LYS A 138 -7.64 1.75 -3.46
C LYS A 138 -8.36 0.72 -4.35
N ASN A 139 -9.69 0.83 -4.47
CA ASN A 139 -10.46 -0.04 -5.34
C ASN A 139 -10.26 0.28 -6.82
N ASP A 140 -10.13 1.56 -7.16
CA ASP A 140 -9.89 1.97 -8.54
C ASP A 140 -8.43 1.67 -8.94
N ALA A 141 -7.46 1.79 -8.03
CA ALA A 141 -6.08 1.35 -8.28
C ALA A 141 -6.01 -0.14 -8.68
N LYS A 142 -6.83 -1.01 -8.07
CA LYS A 142 -6.93 -2.42 -8.48
C LYS A 142 -7.52 -2.59 -9.88
N LYS A 143 -8.48 -1.75 -10.27
CA LYS A 143 -9.06 -1.76 -11.63
C LYS A 143 -8.05 -1.23 -12.64
N ILE A 144 -7.33 -0.16 -12.29
CA ILE A 144 -6.27 0.41 -13.12
C ILE A 144 -5.17 -0.63 -13.36
N LEU A 145 -4.70 -1.34 -12.31
CA LEU A 145 -3.72 -2.42 -12.48
C LEU A 145 -4.20 -3.49 -13.46
N ARG A 146 -5.47 -3.87 -13.38
CA ARG A 146 -6.06 -4.84 -14.32
C ARG A 146 -6.03 -4.34 -15.75
N GLU A 147 -6.33 -3.08 -15.94
CA GLU A 147 -6.30 -2.45 -17.26
C GLU A 147 -4.87 -2.27 -17.78
N MET A 148 -3.92 -1.94 -16.92
CA MET A 148 -2.49 -1.91 -17.27
C MET A 148 -2.01 -3.26 -17.80
N ILE A 149 -2.44 -4.37 -17.17
CA ILE A 149 -2.11 -5.73 -17.62
C ILE A 149 -2.69 -6.01 -19.01
N SER A 150 -3.87 -5.51 -19.32
CA SER A 150 -4.53 -5.79 -20.61
C SER A 150 -4.11 -4.84 -21.72
N SER A 151 -3.84 -3.56 -21.40
CA SER A 151 -3.60 -2.51 -22.42
C SER A 151 -2.14 -2.03 -22.50
N GLY A 152 -1.33 -2.24 -21.46
CA GLY A 152 0.02 -1.68 -21.36
C GLY A 152 0.09 -0.16 -21.21
N LYS A 153 -1.06 0.52 -21.03
CA LYS A 153 -1.12 1.98 -20.85
C LYS A 153 -0.61 2.40 -19.47
N SER A 154 -0.24 3.67 -19.35
CA SER A 154 0.17 4.25 -18.07
C SER A 154 -1.01 4.37 -17.10
N PRO A 155 -0.77 4.29 -15.77
CA PRO A 155 -1.83 4.39 -14.77
C PRO A 155 -2.56 5.74 -14.82
N GLU A 156 -1.85 6.82 -15.15
CA GLU A 156 -2.40 8.16 -15.25
C GLU A 156 -3.36 8.32 -16.43
N GLU A 157 -3.01 7.74 -17.58
CA GLU A 157 -3.88 7.74 -18.76
C GLU A 157 -5.18 6.97 -18.50
N ILE A 158 -5.07 5.77 -17.92
CA ILE A 158 -6.23 4.95 -17.57
C ILE A 158 -7.12 5.68 -16.56
N ALA A 159 -6.52 6.28 -15.52
CA ALA A 159 -7.25 7.02 -14.50
C ALA A 159 -8.01 8.22 -15.09
N LYS A 160 -7.41 8.93 -16.05
CA LYS A 160 -8.05 10.05 -16.77
C LYS A 160 -9.17 9.57 -17.70
N GLU A 161 -8.89 8.57 -18.54
CA GLU A 161 -9.88 8.02 -19.51
C GLU A 161 -11.13 7.51 -18.80
N LYS A 162 -10.98 6.90 -17.63
CA LYS A 162 -12.10 6.31 -16.88
C LYS A 162 -12.67 7.22 -15.79
N GLY A 163 -12.18 8.45 -15.65
CA GLY A 163 -12.64 9.38 -14.64
C GLY A 163 -12.47 8.87 -13.21
N MET A 164 -11.38 8.13 -12.94
CA MET A 164 -11.07 7.53 -11.64
C MET A 164 -10.19 8.44 -10.76
N LEU A 165 -9.77 9.60 -11.28
CA LEU A 165 -9.03 10.59 -10.50
C LEU A 165 -9.96 11.23 -9.47
N ILE A 166 -9.53 11.22 -8.23
CA ILE A 166 -10.19 11.95 -7.15
C ILE A 166 -9.84 13.43 -7.33
N VAL A 167 -10.81 14.21 -7.76
CA VAL A 167 -10.70 15.66 -7.84
C VAL A 167 -11.22 16.21 -6.52
N ASN A 168 -10.34 16.59 -5.60
CA ASN A 168 -10.69 17.21 -4.33
C ASN A 168 -11.21 18.65 -4.57
N ASP A 169 -12.39 18.75 -5.17
CA ASP A 169 -13.07 20.02 -5.40
C ASP A 169 -13.76 20.43 -4.08
N MET A 170 -13.05 21.22 -3.29
CA MET A 170 -13.53 21.70 -1.98
C MET A 170 -14.84 22.47 -2.08
N ALA A 171 -15.09 23.17 -3.20
CA ALA A 171 -16.32 23.92 -3.42
C ALA A 171 -17.53 22.96 -3.55
N LYS A 172 -17.38 21.90 -4.35
CA LYS A 172 -18.41 20.85 -4.49
C LYS A 172 -18.62 20.07 -3.22
N VAL A 173 -17.55 19.79 -2.47
CA VAL A 173 -17.66 19.11 -1.16
C VAL A 173 -18.47 19.95 -0.19
N ALA A 174 -18.17 21.24 -0.09
CA ALA A 174 -18.89 22.17 0.77
C ALA A 174 -20.38 22.27 0.40
N GLU A 175 -20.69 22.38 -0.91
CA GLU A 175 -22.06 22.45 -1.43
C GLU A 175 -22.86 21.17 -1.15
N VAL A 176 -22.25 20.00 -1.36
CA VAL A 176 -22.90 18.72 -1.06
C VAL A 176 -23.12 18.54 0.44
N ILE A 177 -22.15 18.90 1.28
CA ILE A 177 -22.32 18.85 2.75
C ILE A 177 -23.47 19.75 3.17
N ASP A 178 -23.56 20.99 2.66
CA ASP A 178 -24.66 21.92 2.98
C ASP A 178 -26.01 21.34 2.54
N SER A 179 -26.09 20.73 1.39
CA SER A 179 -27.33 20.10 0.90
C SER A 179 -27.74 18.91 1.79
N VAL A 180 -26.77 18.07 2.21
CA VAL A 180 -27.03 16.93 3.10
C VAL A 180 -27.44 17.37 4.49
N LEU A 181 -26.81 18.39 5.05
CA LEU A 181 -27.16 18.94 6.36
C LEU A 181 -28.57 19.58 6.36
N LYS A 182 -28.93 20.33 5.31
CA LYS A 182 -30.27 20.85 5.11
C LYS A 182 -31.35 19.78 4.95
N ALA A 183 -31.03 18.72 4.21
CA ALA A 183 -31.96 17.59 4.01
C ALA A 183 -32.15 16.71 5.26
N ASN A 184 -31.22 16.78 6.21
CA ASN A 184 -31.20 15.95 7.42
C ASN A 184 -31.01 16.80 8.71
N GLU A 185 -31.74 17.87 8.84
CA GLU A 185 -31.64 18.81 9.98
C GLU A 185 -31.77 18.12 11.33
N THR A 186 -32.69 17.16 11.46
CA THR A 186 -32.86 16.39 12.70
C THR A 186 -31.61 15.62 13.10
N ALA A 187 -30.93 15.01 12.13
CA ALA A 187 -29.69 14.29 12.35
C ALA A 187 -28.52 15.23 12.70
N ALA A 188 -28.49 16.42 12.08
CA ALA A 188 -27.52 17.45 12.43
C ALA A 188 -27.72 17.99 13.85
N GLN A 189 -28.97 18.17 14.28
CA GLN A 189 -29.31 18.59 15.66
C GLN A 189 -28.97 17.49 16.68
N GLN A 190 -29.25 16.23 16.40
CA GLN A 190 -28.90 15.11 17.27
C GLN A 190 -27.37 15.02 17.48
N TYR A 191 -26.58 15.26 16.43
CA TYR A 191 -25.11 15.29 16.56
C TYR A 191 -24.66 16.45 17.48
N ARG A 192 -25.26 17.65 17.35
CA ARG A 192 -25.00 18.81 18.21
C ARG A 192 -25.37 18.54 19.68
N ASN A 193 -26.39 17.74 19.91
CA ASN A 193 -26.83 17.33 21.26
C ASN A 193 -25.95 16.18 21.85
N GLY A 194 -24.85 15.80 21.15
CA GLY A 194 -23.87 14.81 21.64
C GLY A 194 -24.06 13.37 21.13
N GLU A 195 -25.03 13.11 20.25
CA GLU A 195 -25.22 11.79 19.65
C GLU A 195 -24.25 11.54 18.51
N THR A 196 -23.02 11.10 18.83
CA THR A 196 -21.96 10.85 17.85
C THR A 196 -22.29 9.76 16.83
N LYS A 197 -23.23 8.85 17.12
CA LYS A 197 -23.63 7.74 16.21
C LYS A 197 -24.20 8.25 14.88
N VAL A 198 -24.84 9.42 14.90
CA VAL A 198 -25.48 10.02 13.72
C VAL A 198 -24.45 10.54 12.70
N PHE A 199 -23.22 10.80 13.14
CA PHE A 199 -22.13 11.24 12.28
C PHE A 199 -21.84 10.24 11.15
N GLY A 200 -21.84 8.94 11.46
CA GLY A 200 -21.65 7.88 10.46
C GLY A 200 -22.73 7.87 9.37
N PHE A 201 -23.96 8.20 9.72
CA PHE A 201 -25.07 8.33 8.78
C PHE A 201 -24.87 9.53 7.85
N LEU A 202 -24.57 10.71 8.39
CA LEU A 202 -24.31 11.93 7.60
C LEU A 202 -23.11 11.74 6.67
N MET A 203 -22.03 11.15 7.17
CA MET A 203 -20.85 10.78 6.38
C MET A 203 -21.20 9.85 5.21
N GLY A 204 -22.05 8.85 5.45
CA GLY A 204 -22.54 7.93 4.42
C GLY A 204 -23.35 8.62 3.33
N GLN A 205 -24.21 9.59 3.69
CA GLN A 205 -24.98 10.36 2.73
C GLN A 205 -24.10 11.28 1.87
N CYS A 206 -23.12 11.97 2.49
CA CYS A 206 -22.16 12.79 1.76
C CYS A 206 -21.32 11.93 0.77
N SER A 207 -20.79 10.81 1.23
CA SER A 207 -20.02 9.88 0.39
C SER A 207 -20.83 9.32 -0.80
N LYS A 208 -22.13 9.06 -0.59
CA LYS A 208 -23.03 8.57 -1.64
C LYS A 208 -23.31 9.65 -2.70
N GLN A 209 -23.50 10.90 -2.30
CA GLN A 209 -23.72 12.00 -3.25
C GLN A 209 -22.46 12.39 -4.01
N LEU A 210 -21.30 12.39 -3.34
CA LEU A 210 -19.99 12.67 -3.94
C LEU A 210 -19.50 11.53 -4.85
N LYS A 211 -20.10 10.34 -4.82
CA LYS A 211 -19.78 9.17 -5.68
C LYS A 211 -18.28 8.84 -5.76
N GLY A 212 -17.53 9.06 -4.70
CA GLY A 212 -16.08 8.83 -4.67
C GLY A 212 -15.23 9.95 -5.28
N ALA A 213 -15.82 11.11 -5.61
CA ALA A 213 -15.08 12.26 -6.13
C ALA A 213 -14.19 12.95 -5.08
N CYS A 214 -14.27 12.54 -3.82
CA CYS A 214 -13.46 13.10 -2.73
C CYS A 214 -13.06 12.01 -1.74
N THR A 215 -11.93 12.22 -1.04
CA THR A 215 -11.48 11.28 -0.02
C THR A 215 -12.38 11.35 1.21
N PRO A 216 -12.67 10.20 1.87
CA PRO A 216 -13.45 10.17 3.10
C PRO A 216 -12.88 11.04 4.21
N LYS A 217 -11.57 11.26 4.21
CA LYS A 217 -10.87 12.11 5.19
C LYS A 217 -11.29 13.57 5.07
N ILE A 218 -11.29 14.11 3.85
CA ILE A 218 -11.69 15.49 3.56
C ILE A 218 -13.17 15.70 3.87
N ILE A 219 -14.03 14.73 3.49
CA ILE A 219 -15.47 14.80 3.81
C ILE A 219 -15.66 14.86 5.32
N LYS A 220 -14.90 14.06 6.09
CA LYS A 220 -14.97 14.04 7.55
C LYS A 220 -14.56 15.38 8.14
N GLU A 221 -13.42 15.91 7.75
CA GLU A 221 -12.87 17.18 8.26
C GLU A 221 -13.82 18.36 7.98
N GLU A 222 -14.35 18.47 6.76
CA GLU A 222 -15.29 19.52 6.38
C GLU A 222 -16.68 19.36 7.06
N LEU A 223 -17.15 18.12 7.21
CA LEU A 223 -18.40 17.85 7.91
C LEU A 223 -18.30 18.19 9.40
N GLU A 224 -17.20 17.82 10.07
CA GLU A 224 -16.93 18.18 11.47
C GLU A 224 -16.84 19.70 11.64
N LYS A 225 -16.15 20.39 10.74
CA LYS A 225 -16.00 21.85 10.75
C LYS A 225 -17.36 22.54 10.62
N LYS A 226 -18.17 22.17 9.63
CA LYS A 226 -19.50 22.79 9.44
C LYS A 226 -20.49 22.49 10.56
N LEU A 227 -20.42 21.31 11.16
CA LEU A 227 -21.23 20.97 12.32
C LEU A 227 -20.82 21.79 13.56
N SER A 228 -19.52 22.06 13.74
CA SER A 228 -19.01 22.88 14.85
C SER A 228 -19.25 24.40 14.65
N GLU A 229 -19.08 24.92 13.43
CA GLU A 229 -19.35 26.33 13.11
C GLU A 229 -20.82 26.70 13.33
N SER A 230 -21.75 25.81 13.03
CA SER A 230 -23.17 26.02 13.22
C SER A 230 -23.61 25.96 14.71
N THR A 231 -22.77 25.38 15.60
CA THR A 231 -23.01 25.40 17.05
C THR A 231 -22.66 26.76 17.63
N ALA A 232 -21.59 27.39 17.18
CA ALA A 232 -21.18 28.73 17.61
C ALA A 232 -22.18 29.84 17.19
N ALA A 233 -22.89 29.63 16.07
CA ALA A 233 -23.90 30.59 15.60
C ALA A 233 -25.24 30.51 16.36
N SER A 234 -25.57 29.38 17.00
CA SER A 234 -26.77 29.22 17.82
C SER A 234 -26.61 29.79 19.24
N ASP A 235 -25.40 29.71 19.80
CA ASP A 235 -25.14 30.27 21.14
C ASP A 235 -25.18 31.81 21.17
N ILE A 236 -24.82 32.48 20.06
CA ILE A 236 -24.90 33.95 19.95
C ILE A 236 -26.34 34.43 19.82
N SER A 237 -27.28 33.61 19.32
CA SER A 237 -28.67 33.99 19.14
C SER A 237 -29.53 33.81 20.40
N GLU A 238 -29.11 33.04 21.38
CA GLU A 238 -29.80 32.87 22.66
C GLU A 238 -29.39 33.95 23.70
N ASP A 239 -28.12 34.38 23.67
CA ASP A 239 -27.66 35.47 24.56
C ASP A 239 -28.27 36.83 24.17
N SER A 240 -28.50 37.12 22.90
CA SER A 240 -29.12 38.35 22.46
C SER A 240 -30.61 38.44 22.79
N LYS A 241 -31.34 37.32 22.94
CA LYS A 241 -32.75 37.30 23.37
C LYS A 241 -32.94 37.45 24.87
N SER A 242 -31.96 37.00 25.66
CA SER A 242 -31.99 37.17 27.12
C SER A 242 -31.74 38.62 27.57
N GLU A 243 -30.90 39.36 26.83
CA GLU A 243 -30.66 40.79 27.12
C GLU A 243 -31.86 41.70 26.76
N GLU A 244 -32.61 41.37 25.70
CA GLU A 244 -33.80 42.13 25.30
C GLU A 244 -34.97 41.96 26.29
N ILE A 245 -35.12 40.78 26.89
CA ILE A 245 -36.18 40.50 27.88
C ILE A 245 -35.89 41.19 29.21
N VAL A 246 -34.62 41.21 29.65
CA VAL A 246 -34.22 41.87 30.88
C VAL A 246 -34.37 43.42 30.80
N SER A 247 -34.12 44.01 29.62
CA SER A 247 -34.30 45.45 29.41
C SER A 247 -35.76 45.85 29.33
N ALA A 248 -36.68 45.00 28.86
CA ALA A 248 -38.12 45.28 28.82
C ALA A 248 -38.77 45.17 30.19
N GLU A 249 -38.39 44.27 31.06
CA GLU A 249 -38.91 44.14 32.43
C GLU A 249 -38.41 45.26 33.34
N THR A 250 -37.23 45.83 33.12
CA THR A 250 -36.71 46.97 33.90
C THR A 250 -37.43 48.27 33.59
N GLN A 251 -37.96 48.43 32.37
CA GLN A 251 -38.76 49.63 32.01
C GLN A 251 -40.20 49.55 32.50
N LEU A 252 -40.75 48.37 32.79
CA LEU A 252 -42.14 48.24 33.28
C LEU A 252 -42.28 48.48 34.80
N ASN A 253 -41.17 48.38 35.56
CA ASN A 253 -41.17 48.59 37.01
C ASN A 253 -40.82 50.05 37.46
N MET A 254 -40.68 51.01 36.53
CA MET A 254 -40.37 52.40 36.80
C MET A 254 -41.53 53.35 36.43
N THR A 255 -42.76 52.86 36.27
CA THR A 255 -43.97 53.62 36.09
C THR A 255 -44.97 53.22 37.15
#